data_596dd5a6c8b1639feb29fd1d4fa77842
#
_entry.id   596dd5a6c8b1639feb29fd1d4fa77842
#
_cell.length_a   1.000
_cell.length_b   1.000
_cell.length_c   1.000
_cell.angle_alpha   90.00
_cell.angle_beta   90.00
_cell.angle_gamma   90.00
#
_symmetry.space_group_name_H-M   'P 1'
#
loop_
_entity.id
_entity.type
_entity.pdbx_description
1 polymer ?
#
loop_
_entity_poly.entity_id
_entity_poly.type
_entity_poly.pdbx_seq_one_letter_code
_entity_poly.pdbx_strand_id
1 'polypeptide(L)'
;MLGFDIDGRRAPPSLKNRIVLSLSSDDDLTADAMQTLFDTGSQQDAAEFGAALAAPAVTGRYDELRGGAAALSSASLAPAWRAFFTQLGSVGFADLDRRADALQRRMRENGLAYHPHERAAGGGAVRPWSLDLLPLIIAPDDWAAIERGVLQRVRLSNAILADLYGEQTILRRGLLPPALVTGHPGYLRPMCGAQAPGGTWLHVAAFDLARGPDGAWRLMAQHTQGPAGLGYLLENRLIVSRLFPRAFRGLHVQRLAASYRALLQSMQALSPARKNSRIVLLTPGSHAATYFEHAYLARYLGLTLVEGGDLTARDQRVYLKTLRGLEPVHGILRRVDDEWLDPLELRPDSLLGVPGLMQAVRAGNVLLANLPGSGFLESPGILGFLPRLAQALLDETLTLPAVHSWWCGEQAACDEALPLLARGIVKPTFPASVQAGGAGGGGGGARHAGGQPGAARREPEAARARRAG
;
A
#
# COMPACT_ATOMS: atom_id res chain seq x y z
N MET A 1 4.99 -3.92 0.09
CA MET A 1 5.53 -2.56 0.36
C MET A 1 6.72 -2.36 -0.56
N LEU A 2 6.61 -1.44 -1.50
CA LEU A 2 7.71 -0.99 -2.33
C LEU A 2 8.31 0.24 -1.63
N GLY A 3 9.40 0.07 -0.87
CA GLY A 3 10.14 1.17 -0.28
C GLY A 3 10.92 1.91 -1.36
N PHE A 4 10.83 3.24 -1.38
CA PHE A 4 11.68 4.11 -2.17
C PHE A 4 12.71 4.76 -1.25
N ASP A 5 13.91 4.95 -1.78
CA ASP A 5 14.95 5.77 -1.23
C ASP A 5 14.49 7.25 -1.16
N ILE A 6 14.99 8.03 -0.20
CA ILE A 6 14.71 9.46 -0.07
C ILE A 6 15.12 10.25 -1.34
N ASP A 7 16.03 9.70 -2.12
CA ASP A 7 16.48 10.27 -3.40
C ASP A 7 15.64 9.82 -4.60
N GLY A 8 14.52 9.08 -4.39
CA GLY A 8 13.62 8.64 -5.46
C GLY A 8 14.21 7.64 -6.45
N ARG A 9 15.37 7.10 -6.17
CA ARG A 9 15.95 6.04 -6.97
C ARG A 9 15.34 4.71 -6.54
N ARG A 10 14.98 3.86 -7.50
CA ARG A 10 14.74 2.45 -7.19
C ARG A 10 16.00 1.92 -6.53
N ALA A 11 15.95 1.70 -5.24
CA ALA A 11 17.00 0.89 -4.61
C ALA A 11 17.04 -0.43 -5.38
N PRO A 12 18.22 -0.93 -5.74
CA PRO A 12 18.33 -2.27 -6.31
C PRO A 12 17.59 -3.24 -5.40
N PRO A 13 16.98 -4.32 -5.91
CA PRO A 13 16.12 -5.23 -5.14
C PRO A 13 16.78 -5.75 -3.84
N SER A 14 18.09 -5.64 -3.75
CA SER A 14 18.91 -6.00 -2.60
C SER A 14 18.95 -4.97 -1.46
N LEU A 15 18.44 -3.74 -1.62
CA LEU A 15 18.55 -2.66 -0.62
C LEU A 15 17.23 -2.26 0.04
N LYS A 16 16.12 -2.92 -0.32
CA LYS A 16 14.83 -2.71 0.34
C LYS A 16 14.83 -3.44 1.67
N ASN A 17 14.94 -2.70 2.77
CA ASN A 17 14.87 -3.21 4.16
C ASN A 17 15.92 -4.28 4.50
N ARG A 18 17.13 -4.20 3.98
CA ARG A 18 18.23 -4.98 4.51
C ARG A 18 18.72 -4.31 5.79
N ILE A 19 18.32 -4.87 6.94
CA ILE A 19 19.27 -5.01 8.04
C ILE A 19 20.29 -6.03 7.51
N VAL A 20 21.34 -5.53 6.86
CA VAL A 20 22.39 -6.42 6.37
C VAL A 20 23.24 -6.75 7.59
N LEU A 21 23.01 -7.92 8.16
CA LEU A 21 24.07 -8.62 8.86
C LEU A 21 25.05 -9.05 7.76
N SER A 22 26.02 -8.18 7.41
CA SER A 22 27.10 -8.61 6.55
C SER A 22 28.11 -9.34 7.42
N LEU A 23 28.14 -10.65 7.30
CA LEU A 23 29.37 -11.38 7.54
C LEU A 23 30.31 -10.91 6.42
N SER A 24 31.27 -10.04 6.73
CA SER A 24 32.33 -9.75 5.78
C SER A 24 33.13 -11.02 5.59
N SER A 25 33.26 -11.47 4.34
CA SER A 25 34.00 -12.67 3.96
C SER A 25 35.53 -12.57 4.13
N ASP A 26 36.02 -11.49 4.71
CA ASP A 26 37.47 -11.20 4.78
C ASP A 26 38.05 -11.15 6.21
N ASP A 27 37.24 -11.27 7.25
CA ASP A 27 37.76 -11.52 8.60
C ASP A 27 37.41 -12.96 9.00
N ASP A 28 38.45 -13.81 9.04
CA ASP A 28 38.44 -15.14 9.60
C ASP A 28 38.07 -15.12 11.10
N LEU A 29 36.83 -14.82 11.42
CA LEU A 29 36.21 -15.25 12.67
C LEU A 29 35.93 -16.73 12.51
N THR A 30 36.91 -17.53 12.86
CA THR A 30 36.83 -19.00 12.82
C THR A 30 35.61 -19.47 13.58
N ALA A 31 35.02 -20.58 13.15
CA ALA A 31 33.91 -21.23 13.86
C ALA A 31 34.19 -21.43 15.35
N ASP A 32 35.45 -21.53 15.73
CA ASP A 32 35.96 -21.64 17.10
C ASP A 32 35.78 -20.34 17.92
N ALA A 33 35.99 -19.17 17.32
CA ALA A 33 35.73 -17.88 18.00
C ALA A 33 34.23 -17.65 18.21
N MET A 34 33.40 -18.09 17.27
CA MET A 34 31.95 -18.12 17.44
C MET A 34 31.52 -19.10 18.55
N GLN A 35 32.11 -20.30 18.61
CA GLN A 35 31.81 -21.31 19.62
C GLN A 35 32.18 -20.82 21.04
N THR A 36 33.30 -20.13 21.19
CA THR A 36 33.76 -19.57 22.49
C THR A 36 32.87 -18.43 22.99
N LEU A 37 32.31 -17.62 22.08
CA LEU A 37 31.33 -16.56 22.42
C LEU A 37 29.97 -17.13 22.87
N PHE A 38 29.63 -18.36 22.47
CA PHE A 38 28.36 -18.99 22.82
C PHE A 38 28.40 -19.81 24.12
N ASP A 39 29.60 -20.20 24.60
CA ASP A 39 29.74 -21.05 25.80
C ASP A 39 29.60 -20.24 27.12
N THR A 40 29.62 -18.91 27.09
CA THR A 40 29.50 -18.05 28.29
C THR A 40 28.15 -17.33 28.41
N GLY A 41 27.09 -17.83 27.78
CA GLY A 41 25.90 -17.13 27.40
C GLY A 41 24.91 -16.70 28.48
N SER A 42 24.97 -15.46 28.91
CA SER A 42 23.80 -14.76 29.48
C SER A 42 22.93 -14.16 28.37
N GLN A 43 21.64 -13.91 28.66
CA GLN A 43 20.72 -13.27 27.67
C GLN A 43 21.19 -11.85 27.25
N GLN A 44 22.04 -11.22 28.04
CA GLN A 44 22.66 -9.92 27.73
C GLN A 44 23.64 -10.01 26.56
N ASP A 45 24.39 -11.10 26.46
CA ASP A 45 25.42 -11.28 25.44
C ASP A 45 24.83 -11.39 24.02
N ALA A 46 23.61 -11.93 23.88
CA ALA A 46 22.95 -12.04 22.58
C ALA A 46 22.54 -10.68 21.97
N ALA A 47 22.18 -9.71 22.83
CA ALA A 47 21.86 -8.37 22.39
C ALA A 47 23.11 -7.58 21.99
N GLU A 48 24.20 -7.75 22.76
CA GLU A 48 25.51 -7.14 22.45
C GLU A 48 26.10 -7.72 21.16
N PHE A 49 25.97 -9.01 20.96
CA PHE A 49 26.38 -9.69 19.72
C PHE A 49 25.60 -9.18 18.49
N GLY A 50 24.27 -9.02 18.62
CA GLY A 50 23.45 -8.44 17.56
C GLY A 50 23.84 -6.99 17.21
N ALA A 51 24.25 -6.20 18.21
CA ALA A 51 24.74 -4.85 17.99
C ALA A 51 26.11 -4.83 17.28
N ALA A 52 26.98 -5.78 17.62
CA ALA A 52 28.32 -5.90 17.03
C ALA A 52 28.28 -6.38 15.55
N LEU A 53 27.33 -7.24 15.20
CA LEU A 53 27.14 -7.73 13.82
C LEU A 53 26.42 -6.73 12.90
N ALA A 54 25.82 -5.68 13.45
CA ALA A 54 25.08 -4.73 12.64
C ALA A 54 26.02 -3.85 11.82
N ALA A 55 25.75 -3.76 10.51
CA ALA A 55 26.47 -2.83 9.63
C ALA A 55 26.36 -1.39 10.16
N PRO A 56 27.38 -0.54 9.92
CA PRO A 56 27.30 0.88 10.27
C PRO A 56 26.06 1.55 9.68
N ALA A 57 25.48 2.49 10.44
CA ALA A 57 24.34 3.26 9.96
C ALA A 57 24.72 4.09 8.72
N VAL A 58 23.81 4.14 7.75
CA VAL A 58 24.00 4.98 6.56
C VAL A 58 23.71 6.42 6.92
N THR A 59 24.68 7.32 6.69
CA THR A 59 24.55 8.74 6.97
C THR A 59 23.33 9.35 6.28
N GLY A 60 22.55 10.16 6.99
CA GLY A 60 21.35 10.81 6.46
C GLY A 60 20.10 9.95 6.43
N ARG A 61 20.15 8.72 6.98
CA ARG A 61 18.99 7.83 7.15
C ARG A 61 18.70 7.56 8.63
N TYR A 62 17.47 7.23 8.94
CA TYR A 62 17.11 6.71 10.25
C TYR A 62 17.55 5.26 10.38
N ASP A 63 18.26 4.94 11.46
CA ASP A 63 18.68 3.58 11.78
C ASP A 63 17.62 2.93 12.69
N GLU A 64 16.78 2.07 12.13
CA GLU A 64 15.72 1.37 12.85
C GLU A 64 16.28 0.45 13.95
N LEU A 65 17.49 -0.09 13.75
CA LEU A 65 18.13 -1.00 14.69
C LEU A 65 18.63 -0.25 15.94
N ARG A 66 19.16 0.97 15.75
CA ARG A 66 19.76 1.77 16.83
C ARG A 66 18.88 2.88 17.36
N GLY A 67 17.82 3.26 16.62
CA GLY A 67 16.84 4.22 17.10
C GLY A 67 17.20 5.69 16.88
N GLY A 68 17.88 6.03 15.79
CA GLY A 68 18.11 7.41 15.38
C GLY A 68 19.40 7.69 14.63
N ALA A 69 19.50 8.85 14.00
CA ALA A 69 20.69 9.29 13.27
C ALA A 69 21.89 9.60 14.20
N ALA A 70 21.62 9.99 15.45
CA ALA A 70 22.66 10.31 16.44
C ALA A 70 23.32 9.07 17.06
N ALA A 71 22.78 7.88 16.85
CA ALA A 71 23.30 6.63 17.38
C ALA A 71 24.54 6.09 16.64
N LEU A 72 25.12 6.89 15.73
CA LEU A 72 26.34 6.53 14.97
C LEU A 72 27.54 6.17 15.87
N SER A 73 27.54 6.59 17.12
CA SER A 73 28.64 6.33 18.08
C SER A 73 28.29 5.29 19.17
N SER A 74 27.04 4.84 19.27
CA SER A 74 26.64 3.89 20.32
C SER A 74 26.41 2.50 19.76
N ALA A 75 27.06 1.51 20.33
CA ALA A 75 26.79 0.08 20.08
C ALA A 75 25.43 -0.37 20.66
N SER A 76 24.56 0.56 21.11
CA SER A 76 23.30 0.23 21.76
C SER A 76 22.17 0.05 20.76
N LEU A 77 21.47 -1.06 20.90
CA LEU A 77 20.24 -1.34 20.13
C LEU A 77 19.05 -0.53 20.65
N ALA A 78 18.14 -0.15 19.77
CA ALA A 78 16.83 0.35 20.16
C ALA A 78 16.09 -0.68 21.07
N PRO A 79 15.26 -0.23 22.02
CA PRO A 79 14.67 -1.11 23.04
C PRO A 79 13.92 -2.31 22.45
N ALA A 80 13.17 -2.12 21.38
CA ALA A 80 12.42 -3.19 20.73
C ALA A 80 13.33 -4.25 20.08
N TRP A 81 14.43 -3.81 19.45
CA TRP A 81 15.42 -4.71 18.87
C TRP A 81 16.25 -5.43 19.93
N ARG A 82 16.60 -4.75 21.01
CA ARG A 82 17.25 -5.38 22.17
C ARG A 82 16.37 -6.50 22.73
N ALA A 83 15.08 -6.22 22.94
CA ALA A 83 14.14 -7.21 23.43
C ALA A 83 13.97 -8.38 22.43
N PHE A 84 13.96 -8.12 21.12
CA PHE A 84 13.90 -9.15 20.09
C PHE A 84 15.11 -10.09 20.17
N PHE A 85 16.32 -9.55 20.20
CA PHE A 85 17.54 -10.36 20.24
C PHE A 85 17.68 -11.11 21.58
N THR A 86 17.28 -10.49 22.70
CA THR A 86 17.21 -11.19 23.98
C THR A 86 16.30 -12.41 23.93
N GLN A 87 15.13 -12.30 23.30
CA GLN A 87 14.20 -13.43 23.09
C GLN A 87 14.74 -14.46 22.09
N LEU A 88 15.56 -14.05 21.15
CA LEU A 88 16.22 -14.95 20.21
C LEU A 88 17.26 -15.82 20.91
N GLY A 89 18.09 -15.22 21.77
CA GLY A 89 19.16 -15.87 22.49
C GLY A 89 20.31 -16.35 21.60
N SER A 90 21.41 -16.81 22.19
CA SER A 90 22.58 -17.30 21.46
C SER A 90 22.25 -18.45 20.51
N VAL A 91 21.49 -19.44 20.98
CA VAL A 91 21.02 -20.58 20.15
C VAL A 91 20.20 -20.12 18.95
N GLY A 92 19.39 -19.06 19.13
CA GLY A 92 18.59 -18.50 18.03
C GLY A 92 19.41 -17.79 16.97
N PHE A 93 20.54 -17.15 17.36
CA PHE A 93 21.49 -16.58 16.42
C PHE A 93 22.19 -17.65 15.59
N ALA A 94 22.71 -18.71 16.23
CA ALA A 94 23.33 -19.83 15.53
C ALA A 94 22.37 -20.53 14.55
N ASP A 95 21.08 -20.34 14.71
CA ASP A 95 20.02 -20.97 13.92
C ASP A 95 19.44 -20.05 12.80
N LEU A 96 19.99 -18.85 12.60
CA LEU A 96 19.44 -17.89 11.63
C LEU A 96 19.46 -18.41 10.19
N ASP A 97 20.53 -19.07 9.76
CA ASP A 97 20.65 -19.63 8.41
C ASP A 97 19.58 -20.72 8.18
N ARG A 98 19.41 -21.63 9.15
CA ARG A 98 18.35 -22.65 9.08
C ARG A 98 16.96 -22.00 9.00
N ARG A 99 16.73 -20.89 9.71
CA ARG A 99 15.46 -20.14 9.63
C ARG A 99 15.30 -19.45 8.29
N ALA A 100 16.37 -18.92 7.71
CA ALA A 100 16.36 -18.33 6.36
C ALA A 100 15.99 -19.40 5.32
N ASP A 101 16.59 -20.58 5.38
CA ASP A 101 16.22 -21.70 4.52
C ASP A 101 14.78 -22.17 4.70
N ALA A 102 14.32 -22.22 5.96
CA ALA A 102 12.93 -22.56 6.27
C ALA A 102 11.94 -21.51 5.74
N LEU A 103 12.31 -20.22 5.80
CA LEU A 103 11.56 -19.13 5.19
C LEU A 103 11.43 -19.34 3.69
N GLN A 104 12.55 -19.55 2.99
CA GLN A 104 12.56 -19.74 1.53
C GLN A 104 11.78 -20.99 1.09
N ARG A 105 11.85 -22.07 1.85
CA ARG A 105 11.03 -23.28 1.58
C ARG A 105 9.55 -22.96 1.72
N ARG A 106 9.11 -22.33 2.82
CA ARG A 106 7.69 -21.98 3.05
C ARG A 106 7.14 -21.03 2.00
N MET A 107 7.95 -20.05 1.58
CA MET A 107 7.57 -19.13 0.51
C MET A 107 7.24 -19.88 -0.79
N ARG A 108 8.07 -20.87 -1.14
CA ARG A 108 7.87 -21.71 -2.34
C ARG A 108 6.69 -22.67 -2.19
N GLU A 109 6.58 -23.36 -1.05
CA GLU A 109 5.52 -24.33 -0.76
C GLU A 109 4.13 -23.68 -0.76
N ASN A 110 4.01 -22.46 -0.24
CA ASN A 110 2.76 -21.71 -0.21
C ASN A 110 2.42 -21.05 -1.53
N GLY A 111 3.29 -21.14 -2.54
CA GLY A 111 3.04 -20.55 -3.86
C GLY A 111 2.92 -19.03 -3.85
N LEU A 112 3.58 -18.37 -2.88
CA LEU A 112 3.57 -16.91 -2.79
C LEU A 112 4.26 -16.31 -4.01
N ALA A 113 3.46 -15.76 -4.91
CA ALA A 113 3.92 -15.21 -6.16
C ALA A 113 3.32 -13.83 -6.40
N TYR A 114 4.10 -12.99 -7.05
CA TYR A 114 3.66 -11.73 -7.62
C TYR A 114 3.92 -11.79 -9.12
N HIS A 115 2.89 -11.58 -9.92
CA HIS A 115 2.99 -11.54 -11.36
C HIS A 115 3.18 -10.09 -11.81
N PRO A 116 4.41 -9.62 -12.12
CA PRO A 116 4.57 -8.28 -12.65
C PRO A 116 3.91 -8.20 -14.03
N HIS A 117 3.10 -7.16 -14.25
CA HIS A 117 2.42 -6.90 -15.51
C HIS A 117 3.35 -6.46 -16.66
N GLU A 118 4.65 -6.59 -16.54
CA GLU A 118 5.54 -6.35 -17.66
C GLU A 118 5.42 -7.47 -18.69
N ARG A 119 4.44 -7.33 -19.57
CA ARG A 119 4.55 -7.84 -20.95
C ARG A 119 5.61 -7.02 -21.70
N ALA A 120 6.85 -7.02 -21.24
CA ALA A 120 7.95 -6.87 -22.15
C ALA A 120 7.92 -8.13 -23.05
N ALA A 121 8.02 -7.97 -24.35
CA ALA A 121 8.04 -9.01 -25.35
C ALA A 121 8.99 -10.16 -24.93
N GLY A 122 8.45 -11.24 -24.35
CA GLY A 122 9.23 -12.36 -23.86
C GLY A 122 8.83 -12.83 -22.48
N GLY A 123 7.56 -13.25 -22.27
CA GLY A 123 7.08 -14.03 -21.16
C GLY A 123 7.61 -13.60 -19.78
N GLY A 124 6.93 -12.66 -19.10
CA GLY A 124 7.32 -12.22 -17.77
C GLY A 124 7.37 -13.41 -16.79
N ALA A 125 8.56 -13.75 -16.30
CA ALA A 125 8.73 -14.79 -15.32
C ALA A 125 7.98 -14.41 -14.03
N VAL A 126 7.23 -15.34 -13.48
CA VAL A 126 6.63 -15.24 -12.15
C VAL A 126 7.75 -14.91 -11.16
N ARG A 127 7.65 -13.76 -10.47
CA ARG A 127 8.60 -13.42 -9.43
C ARG A 127 8.10 -14.00 -8.10
N PRO A 128 8.89 -14.84 -7.43
CA PRO A 128 8.54 -15.27 -6.10
C PRO A 128 8.47 -14.06 -5.17
N TRP A 129 7.51 -14.05 -4.28
CA TRP A 129 7.45 -13.07 -3.21
C TRP A 129 8.68 -13.22 -2.33
N SER A 130 9.35 -12.12 -1.98
CA SER A 130 10.48 -12.15 -1.07
C SER A 130 10.11 -11.54 0.27
N LEU A 131 10.47 -12.21 1.34
CA LEU A 131 10.29 -11.76 2.71
C LEU A 131 11.66 -11.78 3.40
N ASP A 132 12.01 -10.69 4.06
CA ASP A 132 13.24 -10.63 4.85
C ASP A 132 13.09 -11.49 6.12
N LEU A 133 14.16 -12.12 6.52
CA LEU A 133 14.17 -12.98 7.71
C LEU A 133 13.82 -12.18 8.98
N LEU A 134 14.44 -11.02 9.14
CA LEU A 134 14.21 -10.15 10.29
C LEU A 134 13.08 -9.15 9.97
N PRO A 135 12.02 -9.11 10.80
CA PRO A 135 10.88 -8.21 10.58
C PRO A 135 11.24 -6.76 10.94
N LEU A 136 10.63 -5.79 10.26
CA LEU A 136 10.60 -4.42 10.77
C LEU A 136 9.77 -4.38 12.05
N ILE A 137 10.39 -3.93 13.16
CA ILE A 137 9.73 -3.80 14.46
C ILE A 137 9.30 -2.35 14.65
N ILE A 138 8.01 -2.09 14.71
CA ILE A 138 7.44 -0.78 14.99
C ILE A 138 7.07 -0.75 16.47
N ALA A 139 7.64 0.20 17.22
CA ALA A 139 7.36 0.36 18.64
C ALA A 139 5.90 0.76 18.89
N PRO A 140 5.32 0.44 20.09
CA PRO A 140 3.92 0.74 20.39
C PRO A 140 3.57 2.23 20.26
N ASP A 141 4.45 3.14 20.70
CA ASP A 141 4.21 4.58 20.63
C ASP A 141 4.22 5.10 19.19
N ASP A 142 5.17 4.62 18.37
CA ASP A 142 5.20 4.91 16.94
C ASP A 142 3.91 4.42 16.26
N TRP A 143 3.51 3.17 16.58
CA TRP A 143 2.30 2.60 16.01
C TRP A 143 1.05 3.39 16.42
N ALA A 144 0.93 3.78 17.69
CA ALA A 144 -0.21 4.57 18.15
C ALA A 144 -0.26 5.95 17.47
N ALA A 145 0.88 6.57 17.18
CA ALA A 145 0.94 7.83 16.43
C ALA A 145 0.53 7.63 14.95
N ILE A 146 1.04 6.57 14.31
CA ILE A 146 0.68 6.19 12.94
C ILE A 146 -0.82 5.92 12.86
N GLU A 147 -1.36 5.10 13.75
CA GLU A 147 -2.77 4.70 13.77
C GLU A 147 -3.71 5.92 13.88
N ARG A 148 -3.45 6.82 14.83
CA ARG A 148 -4.22 8.07 14.96
C ARG A 148 -4.20 8.90 13.68
N GLY A 149 -3.02 9.09 13.09
CA GLY A 149 -2.87 9.87 11.87
C GLY A 149 -3.52 9.22 10.64
N VAL A 150 -3.43 7.90 10.52
CA VAL A 150 -4.09 7.14 9.44
C VAL A 150 -5.60 7.19 9.58
N LEU A 151 -6.15 6.99 10.78
CA LEU A 151 -7.60 7.09 11.03
C LEU A 151 -8.13 8.49 10.72
N GLN A 152 -7.39 9.54 11.08
CA GLN A 152 -7.75 10.93 10.73
C GLN A 152 -7.79 11.11 9.20
N ARG A 153 -6.81 10.59 8.47
CA ARG A 153 -6.76 10.67 7.01
C ARG A 153 -7.86 9.89 6.31
N VAL A 154 -8.24 8.72 6.84
CA VAL A 154 -9.39 7.95 6.33
C VAL A 154 -10.69 8.74 6.53
N ARG A 155 -10.91 9.35 7.71
CA ARG A 155 -12.08 10.22 7.95
C ARG A 155 -12.11 11.39 6.98
N LEU A 156 -10.96 12.04 6.77
CA LEU A 156 -10.83 13.13 5.81
C LEU A 156 -11.15 12.68 4.39
N SER A 157 -10.55 11.59 3.93
CA SER A 157 -10.79 11.04 2.59
C SER A 157 -12.26 10.69 2.38
N ASN A 158 -12.90 10.10 3.40
CA ASN A 158 -14.33 9.80 3.35
C ASN A 158 -15.19 11.07 3.29
N ALA A 159 -14.84 12.12 4.05
CA ALA A 159 -15.54 13.41 4.01
C ALA A 159 -15.36 14.12 2.64
N ILE A 160 -14.17 14.05 2.05
CA ILE A 160 -13.91 14.59 0.69
C ILE A 160 -14.80 13.88 -0.34
N LEU A 161 -14.88 12.54 -0.29
CA LEU A 161 -15.74 11.78 -1.20
C LEU A 161 -17.21 12.11 -1.02
N ALA A 162 -17.68 12.20 0.22
CA ALA A 162 -19.07 12.56 0.53
C ALA A 162 -19.43 13.96 0.00
N ASP A 163 -18.54 14.93 0.14
CA ASP A 163 -18.77 16.29 -0.38
C ASP A 163 -18.73 16.34 -1.91
N LEU A 164 -17.70 15.72 -2.54
CA LEU A 164 -17.49 15.82 -3.98
C LEU A 164 -18.53 15.05 -4.81
N TYR A 165 -19.09 13.98 -4.27
CA TYR A 165 -20.21 13.26 -4.89
C TYR A 165 -21.58 13.75 -4.41
N GLY A 166 -21.62 14.61 -3.41
CA GLY A 166 -22.81 15.30 -2.88
C GLY A 166 -22.89 16.76 -3.27
N GLU A 167 -22.74 17.64 -2.31
CA GLU A 167 -22.95 19.09 -2.46
C GLU A 167 -21.83 19.83 -3.17
N GLN A 168 -20.64 19.26 -3.29
CA GLN A 168 -19.45 19.84 -3.93
C GLN A 168 -19.02 21.19 -3.33
N THR A 169 -19.14 21.32 -2.01
CA THR A 169 -18.77 22.58 -1.31
C THR A 169 -17.28 22.84 -1.40
N ILE A 170 -16.45 21.80 -1.45
CA ILE A 170 -15.01 21.88 -1.67
C ILE A 170 -14.69 22.66 -2.95
N LEU A 171 -15.35 22.32 -4.06
CA LEU A 171 -15.16 22.99 -5.36
C LEU A 171 -15.73 24.39 -5.37
N ARG A 172 -16.96 24.59 -4.86
CA ARG A 172 -17.60 25.92 -4.77
C ARG A 172 -16.82 26.90 -3.93
N ARG A 173 -16.16 26.45 -2.87
CA ARG A 173 -15.31 27.28 -1.99
C ARG A 173 -13.87 27.44 -2.50
N GLY A 174 -13.51 26.84 -3.63
CA GLY A 174 -12.17 26.89 -4.19
C GLY A 174 -11.10 26.24 -3.28
N LEU A 175 -11.48 25.25 -2.47
CA LEU A 175 -10.56 24.55 -1.57
C LEU A 175 -9.70 23.53 -2.32
N LEU A 176 -10.16 23.06 -3.47
CA LEU A 176 -9.45 22.15 -4.35
C LEU A 176 -9.69 22.58 -5.80
N PRO A 177 -8.65 22.68 -6.64
CA PRO A 177 -8.80 23.01 -8.05
C PRO A 177 -9.70 21.99 -8.78
N PRO A 178 -10.73 22.42 -9.52
CA PRO A 178 -11.62 21.52 -10.25
C PRO A 178 -10.87 20.55 -11.18
N ALA A 179 -9.76 20.99 -11.78
CA ALA A 179 -8.96 20.17 -12.68
C ALA A 179 -8.39 18.90 -12.01
N LEU A 180 -8.05 18.97 -10.71
CA LEU A 180 -7.58 17.80 -9.95
C LEU A 180 -8.68 16.76 -9.72
N VAL A 181 -9.94 17.16 -9.75
CA VAL A 181 -11.09 16.29 -9.52
C VAL A 181 -11.70 15.86 -10.85
N THR A 182 -12.29 16.80 -11.57
CA THR A 182 -13.07 16.50 -12.78
C THR A 182 -12.22 16.11 -13.99
N GLY A 183 -10.94 16.48 -13.98
CA GLY A 183 -9.95 16.04 -14.97
C GLY A 183 -9.32 14.66 -14.68
N HIS A 184 -9.54 14.13 -13.48
CA HIS A 184 -8.97 12.85 -13.10
C HIS A 184 -9.89 11.69 -13.53
N PRO A 185 -9.39 10.65 -14.23
CA PRO A 185 -10.21 9.52 -14.69
C PRO A 185 -10.83 8.72 -13.53
N GLY A 186 -10.24 8.77 -12.33
CA GLY A 186 -10.79 8.16 -11.12
C GLY A 186 -11.91 8.94 -10.45
N TYR A 187 -12.33 10.12 -10.97
CA TYR A 187 -13.55 10.79 -10.56
C TYR A 187 -14.71 10.34 -11.47
N LEU A 188 -15.63 9.61 -10.91
CA LEU A 188 -16.71 8.98 -11.67
C LEU A 188 -18.00 9.80 -11.58
N ARG A 189 -18.32 10.56 -12.63
CA ARG A 189 -19.58 11.35 -12.70
C ARG A 189 -20.84 10.53 -12.44
N PRO A 190 -20.96 9.26 -12.87
CA PRO A 190 -22.11 8.42 -12.53
C PRO A 190 -22.37 8.24 -11.04
N MET A 191 -21.39 8.50 -10.19
CA MET A 191 -21.53 8.41 -8.72
C MET A 191 -22.06 9.71 -8.08
N CYS A 192 -22.21 10.80 -8.82
CA CYS A 192 -22.78 12.04 -8.28
C CYS A 192 -24.22 11.80 -7.79
N GLY A 193 -24.50 12.19 -6.56
CA GLY A 193 -25.78 11.96 -5.88
C GLY A 193 -25.96 10.57 -5.26
N ALA A 194 -24.99 9.66 -5.44
CA ALA A 194 -25.03 8.35 -4.81
C ALA A 194 -24.91 8.47 -3.28
N GLN A 195 -25.64 7.62 -2.56
CA GLN A 195 -25.62 7.58 -1.11
C GLN A 195 -24.76 6.40 -0.64
N ALA A 196 -23.69 6.71 0.09
CA ALA A 196 -22.85 5.68 0.69
C ALA A 196 -23.60 4.99 1.87
N PRO A 197 -23.70 3.66 1.91
CA PRO A 197 -24.31 2.96 3.03
C PRO A 197 -23.65 3.35 4.36
N GLY A 198 -24.43 3.87 5.31
CA GLY A 198 -23.93 4.39 6.59
C GLY A 198 -22.93 5.54 6.47
N GLY A 199 -22.92 6.28 5.36
CA GLY A 199 -21.98 7.35 5.08
C GLY A 199 -20.56 6.86 4.79
N THR A 200 -20.33 5.57 4.55
CA THR A 200 -19.00 4.97 4.39
C THR A 200 -18.68 4.73 2.93
N TRP A 201 -17.77 5.55 2.38
CA TRP A 201 -17.21 5.41 1.03
C TRP A 201 -16.04 4.43 0.98
N LEU A 202 -15.19 4.48 2.01
CA LEU A 202 -13.95 3.70 2.09
C LEU A 202 -14.04 2.66 3.21
N HIS A 203 -13.97 1.39 2.85
CA HIS A 203 -13.93 0.25 3.78
C HIS A 203 -12.51 -0.23 4.02
N VAL A 204 -11.63 -0.04 3.05
CA VAL A 204 -10.20 -0.38 3.10
C VAL A 204 -9.41 0.77 2.48
N ALA A 205 -8.40 1.23 3.18
CA ALA A 205 -7.43 2.18 2.66
C ALA A 205 -6.01 1.72 3.00
N ALA A 206 -5.05 1.99 2.13
CA ALA A 206 -3.64 1.74 2.40
C ALA A 206 -2.84 3.04 2.28
N PHE A 207 -1.80 3.13 3.08
CA PHE A 207 -0.93 4.30 3.15
C PHE A 207 0.53 3.88 3.10
N ASP A 208 1.28 4.46 2.17
CA ASP A 208 2.72 4.29 2.12
C ASP A 208 3.35 5.32 3.07
N LEU A 209 4.08 4.82 4.05
CA LEU A 209 4.75 5.65 5.04
C LEU A 209 6.26 5.48 4.92
N ALA A 210 6.99 6.56 5.16
CA ALA A 210 8.44 6.53 5.30
C ALA A 210 8.85 7.23 6.59
N ARG A 211 9.94 6.74 7.20
CA ARG A 211 10.56 7.36 8.36
C ARG A 211 11.69 8.26 7.90
N GLY A 212 11.61 9.54 8.25
CA GLY A 212 12.65 10.50 7.94
C GLY A 212 13.90 10.35 8.82
N PRO A 213 15.03 10.99 8.45
CA PRO A 213 16.26 10.97 9.27
C PRO A 213 16.04 11.50 10.69
N ASP A 214 15.04 12.37 10.87
CA ASP A 214 14.61 12.92 12.16
C ASP A 214 13.75 11.95 13.00
N GLY A 215 13.50 10.74 12.48
CA GLY A 215 12.66 9.74 13.13
C GLY A 215 11.17 9.94 12.95
N ALA A 216 10.72 11.02 12.31
CA ALA A 216 9.31 11.28 12.10
C ALA A 216 8.75 10.45 10.93
N TRP A 217 7.58 9.84 11.16
CA TRP A 217 6.82 9.14 10.10
C TRP A 217 6.10 10.15 9.19
N ARG A 218 6.18 9.94 7.90
CA ARG A 218 5.56 10.79 6.87
C ARG A 218 4.79 9.96 5.86
N LEU A 219 3.64 10.48 5.43
CA LEU A 219 2.88 9.92 4.35
C LEU A 219 3.56 10.20 3.00
N MET A 220 3.73 9.16 2.21
CA MET A 220 4.29 9.20 0.86
C MET A 220 3.23 9.06 -0.23
N ALA A 221 2.23 8.21 0.01
CA ALA A 221 1.11 7.96 -0.88
C ALA A 221 -0.07 7.36 -0.12
N GLN A 222 -1.26 7.45 -0.73
CA GLN A 222 -2.47 6.80 -0.23
C GLN A 222 -3.15 6.03 -1.37
N HIS A 223 -3.80 4.92 -1.02
CA HIS A 223 -4.48 4.02 -1.93
C HIS A 223 -5.90 3.79 -1.43
N THR A 224 -6.87 4.16 -2.24
CA THR A 224 -8.29 4.23 -1.85
C THR A 224 -9.21 3.46 -2.78
N GLN A 225 -8.74 3.09 -3.98
CA GLN A 225 -9.57 2.42 -4.98
C GLN A 225 -9.82 0.95 -4.62
N GLY A 226 -8.80 0.15 -4.61
CA GLY A 226 -8.86 -1.27 -4.27
C GLY A 226 -7.54 -1.77 -3.69
N PRO A 227 -7.09 -1.23 -2.52
CA PRO A 227 -5.74 -1.48 -2.03
C PRO A 227 -5.49 -2.96 -1.79
N ALA A 228 -4.40 -3.47 -2.36
CA ALA A 228 -3.90 -4.82 -2.18
C ALA A 228 -2.93 -4.90 -0.99
N GLY A 229 -2.63 -6.12 -0.52
CA GLY A 229 -1.63 -6.38 0.51
C GLY A 229 -2.15 -7.10 1.75
N LEU A 230 -3.48 -7.12 1.98
CA LEU A 230 -4.06 -7.76 3.16
C LEU A 230 -3.75 -9.26 3.25
N GLY A 231 -3.79 -9.98 2.12
CA GLY A 231 -3.47 -11.40 2.08
C GLY A 231 -1.98 -11.65 2.30
N TYR A 232 -1.11 -10.86 1.67
CA TYR A 232 0.34 -10.93 1.89
C TYR A 232 0.72 -10.61 3.34
N LEU A 233 0.12 -9.57 3.92
CA LEU A 233 0.34 -9.21 5.33
C LEU A 233 0.00 -10.37 6.26
N LEU A 234 -1.11 -11.05 6.03
CA LEU A 234 -1.55 -12.17 6.85
C LEU A 234 -0.58 -13.34 6.75
N GLU A 235 -0.17 -13.71 5.55
CA GLU A 235 0.77 -14.81 5.34
C GLU A 235 2.16 -14.49 5.89
N ASN A 236 2.70 -13.29 5.64
CA ASN A 236 3.95 -12.84 6.23
C ASN A 236 3.92 -12.92 7.76
N ARG A 237 2.81 -12.49 8.38
CA ARG A 237 2.60 -12.55 9.82
C ARG A 237 2.62 -13.99 10.35
N LEU A 238 1.98 -14.92 9.64
CA LEU A 238 1.98 -16.35 9.99
C LEU A 238 3.38 -16.96 9.88
N ILE A 239 4.11 -16.66 8.82
CA ILE A 239 5.48 -17.15 8.63
C ILE A 239 6.39 -16.64 9.74
N VAL A 240 6.43 -15.31 9.97
CA VAL A 240 7.29 -14.71 11.00
C VAL A 240 6.95 -15.23 12.40
N SER A 241 5.67 -15.41 12.74
CA SER A 241 5.27 -15.93 14.04
C SER A 241 5.75 -17.38 14.29
N ARG A 242 5.88 -18.16 13.21
CA ARG A 242 6.41 -19.56 13.28
C ARG A 242 7.93 -19.59 13.33
N LEU A 243 8.60 -18.65 12.69
CA LEU A 243 10.06 -18.54 12.71
C LEU A 243 10.58 -18.01 14.05
N PHE A 244 9.87 -17.08 14.68
CA PHE A 244 10.26 -16.41 15.92
C PHE A 244 9.19 -16.49 17.01
N PRO A 245 8.74 -17.69 17.45
CA PRO A 245 7.59 -17.83 18.34
C PRO A 245 7.81 -17.23 19.74
N ARG A 246 9.04 -17.24 20.25
CA ARG A 246 9.40 -16.65 21.55
C ARG A 246 9.38 -15.12 21.46
N ALA A 247 10.04 -14.53 20.46
CA ALA A 247 10.07 -13.10 20.24
C ALA A 247 8.66 -12.56 19.96
N PHE A 248 7.85 -13.27 19.16
CA PHE A 248 6.49 -12.89 18.85
C PHE A 248 5.60 -12.78 20.11
N ARG A 249 5.76 -13.68 21.06
CA ARG A 249 5.03 -13.65 22.34
C ARG A 249 5.61 -12.62 23.29
N GLY A 250 6.94 -12.58 23.45
CA GLY A 250 7.63 -11.70 24.41
C GLY A 250 7.50 -10.21 24.06
N LEU A 251 7.39 -9.89 22.75
CA LEU A 251 7.13 -8.53 22.26
C LEU A 251 5.65 -8.18 22.20
N HIS A 252 4.75 -9.08 22.62
CA HIS A 252 3.31 -8.87 22.57
C HIS A 252 2.79 -8.40 21.20
N VAL A 253 3.31 -9.00 20.11
CA VAL A 253 2.98 -8.58 18.74
C VAL A 253 1.47 -8.62 18.51
N GLN A 254 0.90 -7.52 18.05
CA GLN A 254 -0.53 -7.34 17.83
C GLN A 254 -1.09 -8.37 16.83
N ARG A 255 -2.22 -8.97 17.16
CA ARG A 255 -2.88 -9.98 16.34
C ARG A 255 -3.81 -9.33 15.31
N LEU A 256 -3.73 -9.80 14.07
CA LEU A 256 -4.51 -9.23 12.94
C LEU A 256 -5.94 -9.79 12.83
N ALA A 257 -6.21 -10.97 13.38
CA ALA A 257 -7.49 -11.66 13.21
C ALA A 257 -8.73 -10.85 13.61
N ALA A 258 -8.60 -9.97 14.62
CA ALA A 258 -9.69 -9.10 15.05
C ALA A 258 -10.04 -8.07 13.96
N SER A 259 -9.04 -7.47 13.32
CA SER A 259 -9.25 -6.47 12.26
C SER A 259 -9.91 -7.08 11.02
N TYR A 260 -9.54 -8.30 10.63
CA TYR A 260 -10.18 -8.99 9.50
C TYR A 260 -11.64 -9.36 9.79
N ARG A 261 -11.92 -9.79 11.03
CA ARG A 261 -13.31 -10.03 11.47
C ARG A 261 -14.12 -8.74 11.48
N ALA A 262 -13.55 -7.64 11.98
CA ALA A 262 -14.19 -6.35 12.00
C ALA A 262 -14.53 -5.84 10.60
N LEU A 263 -13.62 -6.02 9.62
CA LEU A 263 -13.89 -5.71 8.21
C LEU A 263 -15.12 -6.46 7.70
N LEU A 264 -15.15 -7.79 7.87
CA LEU A 264 -16.29 -8.59 7.42
C LEU A 264 -17.61 -8.21 8.13
N GLN A 265 -17.56 -7.99 9.44
CA GLN A 265 -18.73 -7.57 10.22
C GLN A 265 -19.24 -6.19 9.79
N SER A 266 -18.34 -5.24 9.51
CA SER A 266 -18.67 -3.92 8.97
C SER A 266 -19.37 -4.03 7.61
N MET A 267 -18.81 -4.82 6.70
CA MET A 267 -19.42 -5.06 5.38
C MET A 267 -20.80 -5.70 5.52
N GLN A 268 -20.97 -6.68 6.42
CA GLN A 268 -22.28 -7.30 6.67
C GLN A 268 -23.29 -6.29 7.24
N ALA A 269 -22.88 -5.48 8.21
CA ALA A 269 -23.76 -4.50 8.85
C ALA A 269 -24.27 -3.42 7.88
N LEU A 270 -23.45 -3.04 6.89
CA LEU A 270 -23.78 -2.03 5.90
C LEU A 270 -24.41 -2.60 4.62
N SER A 271 -24.40 -3.91 4.43
CA SER A 271 -25.05 -4.57 3.29
C SER A 271 -26.56 -4.64 3.46
N PRO A 272 -27.36 -4.68 2.37
CA PRO A 272 -28.82 -4.66 2.41
C PRO A 272 -29.45 -5.76 3.26
N ALA A 273 -28.89 -6.98 3.22
CA ALA A 273 -29.42 -8.13 4.00
C ALA A 273 -28.73 -8.30 5.38
N ARG A 274 -27.88 -7.35 5.77
CA ARG A 274 -27.17 -7.33 7.07
C ARG A 274 -26.50 -8.67 7.39
N LYS A 275 -26.82 -9.33 8.51
CA LYS A 275 -26.22 -10.60 8.95
C LYS A 275 -26.43 -11.75 7.95
N ASN A 276 -27.47 -11.68 7.14
CA ASN A 276 -27.76 -12.67 6.09
C ASN A 276 -27.14 -12.32 4.74
N SER A 277 -26.26 -11.33 4.71
CA SER A 277 -25.64 -10.89 3.47
C SER A 277 -24.67 -11.92 2.94
N ARG A 278 -24.84 -12.30 1.66
CA ARG A 278 -23.83 -12.97 0.89
C ARG A 278 -22.85 -11.92 0.40
N ILE A 279 -21.60 -12.05 0.82
CA ILE A 279 -20.50 -11.20 0.39
C ILE A 279 -19.55 -12.04 -0.46
N VAL A 280 -19.12 -11.51 -1.60
CA VAL A 280 -18.18 -12.15 -2.50
C VAL A 280 -16.92 -11.31 -2.66
N LEU A 281 -15.81 -11.89 -3.11
CA LEU A 281 -14.60 -11.17 -3.51
C LEU A 281 -14.51 -11.19 -5.03
N LEU A 282 -14.63 -10.01 -5.64
CA LEU A 282 -14.52 -9.83 -7.10
C LEU A 282 -13.06 -9.64 -7.51
N THR A 283 -12.55 -10.57 -8.30
CA THR A 283 -11.18 -10.56 -8.83
C THR A 283 -11.16 -10.31 -10.35
N PRO A 284 -10.09 -9.68 -10.89
CA PRO A 284 -9.86 -9.63 -12.33
C PRO A 284 -9.49 -11.00 -12.94
N GLY A 285 -9.33 -12.05 -12.13
CA GLY A 285 -8.96 -13.38 -12.56
C GLY A 285 -7.49 -13.74 -12.34
N SER A 286 -7.12 -14.93 -12.77
CA SER A 286 -5.79 -15.54 -12.53
C SER A 286 -4.61 -14.78 -13.15
N HIS A 287 -4.88 -13.88 -14.10
CA HIS A 287 -3.85 -13.04 -14.73
C HIS A 287 -3.50 -11.79 -13.92
N ALA A 288 -4.23 -11.51 -12.83
CA ALA A 288 -3.93 -10.38 -11.97
C ALA A 288 -2.62 -10.61 -11.22
N ALA A 289 -1.80 -9.54 -11.11
CA ALA A 289 -0.53 -9.59 -10.41
C ALA A 289 -0.67 -10.06 -8.95
N THR A 290 -1.78 -9.76 -8.33
CA THR A 290 -2.10 -10.03 -6.93
C THR A 290 -3.12 -11.16 -6.74
N TYR A 291 -3.32 -12.01 -7.77
CA TYR A 291 -4.33 -13.08 -7.70
C TYR A 291 -4.15 -14.03 -6.51
N PHE A 292 -2.89 -14.35 -6.17
CA PHE A 292 -2.59 -15.12 -4.96
C PHE A 292 -3.26 -14.50 -3.72
N GLU A 293 -3.10 -13.19 -3.55
CA GLU A 293 -3.70 -12.48 -2.43
C GLU A 293 -5.22 -12.55 -2.44
N HIS A 294 -5.85 -12.40 -3.62
CA HIS A 294 -7.30 -12.46 -3.75
C HIS A 294 -7.84 -13.81 -3.31
N ALA A 295 -7.24 -14.90 -3.79
CA ALA A 295 -7.62 -16.26 -3.45
C ALA A 295 -7.37 -16.57 -1.96
N TYR A 296 -6.22 -16.11 -1.43
CA TYR A 296 -5.86 -16.30 -0.04
C TYR A 296 -6.82 -15.56 0.90
N LEU A 297 -7.11 -14.31 0.60
CA LEU A 297 -8.01 -13.47 1.39
C LEU A 297 -9.44 -13.98 1.36
N ALA A 298 -9.95 -14.38 0.17
CA ALA A 298 -11.27 -14.98 0.03
C ALA A 298 -11.41 -16.22 0.92
N ARG A 299 -10.42 -17.13 0.87
CA ARG A 299 -10.39 -18.34 1.71
C ARG A 299 -10.35 -18.00 3.20
N TYR A 300 -9.53 -17.02 3.60
CA TYR A 300 -9.39 -16.64 5.01
C TYR A 300 -10.66 -16.01 5.58
N LEU A 301 -11.34 -15.15 4.80
CA LEU A 301 -12.58 -14.49 5.20
C LEU A 301 -13.83 -15.37 4.98
N GLY A 302 -13.69 -16.54 4.34
CA GLY A 302 -14.83 -17.38 3.99
C GLY A 302 -15.72 -16.79 2.89
N LEU A 303 -15.14 -15.98 1.99
CA LEU A 303 -15.83 -15.37 0.86
C LEU A 303 -15.72 -16.26 -0.38
N THR A 304 -16.74 -16.24 -1.23
CA THR A 304 -16.66 -16.82 -2.56
C THR A 304 -15.81 -15.90 -3.45
N LEU A 305 -14.74 -16.43 -4.04
CA LEU A 305 -13.95 -15.75 -5.07
C LEU A 305 -14.70 -15.84 -6.39
N VAL A 306 -14.91 -14.69 -7.03
CA VAL A 306 -15.69 -14.60 -8.29
C VAL A 306 -14.99 -13.66 -9.28
N GLU A 307 -15.19 -13.94 -10.57
CA GLU A 307 -14.88 -13.04 -11.67
C GLU A 307 -16.15 -12.32 -12.14
N GLY A 308 -16.03 -11.26 -12.96
CA GLY A 308 -17.20 -10.53 -13.47
C GLY A 308 -18.18 -11.43 -14.23
N GLY A 309 -17.64 -12.43 -14.96
CA GLY A 309 -18.44 -13.41 -15.69
C GLY A 309 -19.33 -14.31 -14.83
N ASP A 310 -18.99 -14.48 -13.53
CA ASP A 310 -19.78 -15.27 -12.57
C ASP A 310 -20.97 -14.49 -12.01
N LEU A 311 -21.00 -13.18 -12.21
CA LEU A 311 -22.04 -12.29 -11.72
C LEU A 311 -22.97 -11.83 -12.84
N THR A 312 -24.16 -11.40 -12.47
CA THR A 312 -25.12 -10.72 -13.37
C THR A 312 -25.94 -9.73 -12.57
N ALA A 313 -26.25 -8.57 -13.16
CA ALA A 313 -27.20 -7.62 -12.59
C ALA A 313 -28.56 -7.77 -13.28
N ARG A 314 -29.63 -7.82 -12.49
CA ARG A 314 -31.02 -7.83 -12.95
C ARG A 314 -31.87 -7.03 -11.95
N ASP A 315 -32.74 -6.19 -12.45
CA ASP A 315 -33.65 -5.39 -11.62
C ASP A 315 -32.90 -4.63 -10.52
N GLN A 316 -31.76 -4.02 -10.90
CA GLN A 316 -30.86 -3.28 -9.99
C GLN A 316 -30.35 -4.11 -8.80
N ARG A 317 -30.24 -5.43 -8.95
CA ARG A 317 -29.68 -6.35 -7.96
C ARG A 317 -28.61 -7.21 -8.60
N VAL A 318 -27.63 -7.63 -7.82
CA VAL A 318 -26.54 -8.49 -8.28
C VAL A 318 -26.80 -9.92 -7.84
N TYR A 319 -26.53 -10.86 -8.74
CA TYR A 319 -26.68 -12.29 -8.51
C TYR A 319 -25.43 -13.04 -8.92
N LEU A 320 -25.09 -14.05 -8.15
CA LEU A 320 -24.10 -15.08 -8.47
C LEU A 320 -24.79 -16.16 -9.32
N LYS A 321 -24.17 -16.50 -10.44
CA LYS A 321 -24.61 -17.61 -11.31
C LYS A 321 -24.12 -18.92 -10.69
N THR A 322 -25.04 -19.79 -10.32
CA THR A 322 -24.73 -21.12 -9.79
C THR A 322 -25.46 -22.21 -10.59
N LEU A 323 -25.05 -23.47 -10.42
CA LEU A 323 -25.74 -24.61 -11.04
C LEU A 323 -27.22 -24.74 -10.58
N ARG A 324 -27.57 -24.12 -9.43
CA ARG A 324 -28.93 -24.11 -8.89
C ARG A 324 -29.76 -22.92 -9.35
N GLY A 325 -29.16 -22.01 -10.13
CA GLY A 325 -29.77 -20.78 -10.59
C GLY A 325 -29.05 -19.53 -10.05
N LEU A 326 -29.77 -18.42 -10.03
CA LEU A 326 -29.24 -17.12 -9.57
C LEU A 326 -29.42 -16.97 -8.07
N GLU A 327 -28.31 -16.71 -7.38
CA GLU A 327 -28.29 -16.49 -5.93
C GLU A 327 -27.94 -15.02 -5.62
N PRO A 328 -28.70 -14.30 -4.79
CA PRO A 328 -28.48 -12.88 -4.54
C PRO A 328 -27.12 -12.63 -3.87
N VAL A 329 -26.44 -11.56 -4.33
CA VAL A 329 -25.21 -11.01 -3.76
C VAL A 329 -25.51 -9.65 -3.16
N HIS A 330 -25.16 -9.46 -1.88
CA HIS A 330 -25.51 -8.28 -1.11
C HIS A 330 -24.28 -7.39 -0.81
N GLY A 331 -23.06 -7.94 -0.97
CA GLY A 331 -21.81 -7.20 -0.79
C GLY A 331 -20.70 -7.77 -1.68
N ILE A 332 -19.85 -6.89 -2.14
CA ILE A 332 -18.70 -7.22 -3.00
C ILE A 332 -17.46 -6.54 -2.41
N LEU A 333 -16.47 -7.33 -2.01
CA LEU A 333 -15.10 -6.86 -1.79
C LEU A 333 -14.39 -6.89 -3.13
N ARG A 334 -14.21 -5.72 -3.74
CA ARG A 334 -13.66 -5.64 -5.09
C ARG A 334 -12.14 -5.57 -5.11
N ARG A 335 -11.57 -6.18 -6.15
CA ARG A 335 -10.16 -6.07 -6.56
C ARG A 335 -10.03 -5.65 -8.02
N VAL A 336 -11.14 -5.27 -8.62
CA VAL A 336 -11.23 -4.71 -9.97
C VAL A 336 -11.22 -3.19 -9.84
N ASP A 337 -10.40 -2.50 -10.64
CA ASP A 337 -10.31 -1.05 -10.64
C ASP A 337 -11.59 -0.40 -11.16
N ASP A 338 -11.81 0.86 -10.75
CA ASP A 338 -13.03 1.61 -11.01
C ASP A 338 -13.48 1.56 -12.48
N GLU A 339 -12.58 1.86 -13.40
CA GLU A 339 -12.91 1.94 -14.84
C GLU A 339 -13.42 0.63 -15.44
N TRP A 340 -13.07 -0.51 -14.84
CA TRP A 340 -13.41 -1.83 -15.34
C TRP A 340 -14.68 -2.44 -14.72
N LEU A 341 -15.32 -1.75 -13.75
CA LEU A 341 -16.41 -2.32 -12.96
C LEU A 341 -17.71 -2.54 -13.74
N ASP A 342 -18.03 -1.68 -14.69
CA ASP A 342 -19.29 -1.74 -15.43
C ASP A 342 -19.11 -1.28 -16.88
N PRO A 343 -19.20 -2.18 -17.88
CA PRO A 343 -19.03 -1.82 -19.28
C PRO A 343 -20.16 -0.92 -19.84
N LEU A 344 -21.30 -0.82 -19.16
CA LEU A 344 -22.42 0.03 -19.63
C LEU A 344 -22.23 1.51 -19.28
N GLU A 345 -21.56 1.80 -18.18
CA GLU A 345 -21.43 3.18 -17.69
C GLU A 345 -19.99 3.70 -17.63
N LEU A 346 -19.00 2.81 -17.66
CA LEU A 346 -17.58 3.15 -17.52
C LEU A 346 -16.82 2.78 -18.79
N ARG A 347 -16.06 1.71 -18.78
CA ARG A 347 -15.22 1.30 -19.88
C ARG A 347 -15.90 0.22 -20.72
N PRO A 348 -16.33 0.53 -21.97
CA PRO A 348 -17.21 -0.34 -22.74
C PRO A 348 -16.56 -1.66 -23.21
N ASP A 349 -15.23 -1.72 -23.27
CA ASP A 349 -14.47 -2.92 -23.63
C ASP A 349 -14.10 -3.78 -22.41
N SER A 350 -14.63 -3.47 -21.22
CA SER A 350 -14.36 -4.24 -20.01
C SER A 350 -15.01 -5.61 -20.04
N LEU A 351 -14.20 -6.65 -19.90
CA LEU A 351 -14.62 -8.03 -19.67
C LEU A 351 -14.50 -8.43 -18.18
N LEU A 352 -13.99 -7.54 -17.33
CA LEU A 352 -13.69 -7.80 -15.90
C LEU A 352 -14.86 -7.41 -14.98
N GLY A 353 -15.72 -6.55 -15.48
CA GLY A 353 -16.83 -5.96 -14.72
C GLY A 353 -18.14 -6.71 -14.88
N VAL A 354 -19.18 -6.14 -14.28
CA VAL A 354 -20.54 -6.68 -14.32
C VAL A 354 -21.47 -5.63 -14.95
N PRO A 355 -22.05 -5.88 -16.13
CA PRO A 355 -22.98 -4.94 -16.75
C PRO A 355 -24.16 -4.61 -15.83
N GLY A 356 -24.38 -3.31 -15.55
CA GLY A 356 -25.44 -2.82 -14.66
C GLY A 356 -25.08 -2.81 -13.17
N LEU A 357 -23.82 -3.07 -12.81
CA LEU A 357 -23.36 -3.02 -11.43
C LEU A 357 -23.52 -1.63 -10.82
N MET A 358 -23.19 -0.58 -11.58
CA MET A 358 -23.28 0.80 -11.09
C MET A 358 -24.72 1.21 -10.74
N GLN A 359 -25.72 0.72 -11.47
CA GLN A 359 -27.12 0.95 -11.15
C GLN A 359 -27.50 0.26 -9.84
N ALA A 360 -27.06 -0.99 -9.62
CA ALA A 360 -27.33 -1.73 -8.39
C ALA A 360 -26.67 -1.06 -7.16
N VAL A 361 -25.46 -0.51 -7.31
CA VAL A 361 -24.75 0.24 -6.27
C VAL A 361 -25.50 1.51 -5.90
N ARG A 362 -25.89 2.34 -6.90
CA ARG A 362 -26.64 3.59 -6.66
C ARG A 362 -28.02 3.34 -6.05
N ALA A 363 -28.65 2.23 -6.41
CA ALA A 363 -29.92 1.81 -5.81
C ALA A 363 -29.79 1.31 -4.37
N GLY A 364 -28.57 1.17 -3.82
CA GLY A 364 -28.31 0.65 -2.49
C GLY A 364 -28.59 -0.85 -2.33
N ASN A 365 -28.74 -1.60 -3.43
CA ASN A 365 -29.10 -3.01 -3.43
C ASN A 365 -27.89 -3.95 -3.28
N VAL A 366 -26.67 -3.41 -3.42
CA VAL A 366 -25.41 -4.11 -3.18
C VAL A 366 -24.40 -3.14 -2.56
N LEU A 367 -23.70 -3.60 -1.52
CA LEU A 367 -22.56 -2.90 -0.97
C LEU A 367 -21.33 -3.18 -1.84
N LEU A 368 -20.60 -2.15 -2.25
CA LEU A 368 -19.32 -2.30 -2.91
C LEU A 368 -18.20 -1.71 -2.04
N ALA A 369 -17.22 -2.48 -1.69
CA ALA A 369 -16.08 -2.07 -0.86
C ALA A 369 -14.78 -2.05 -1.68
N ASN A 370 -14.16 -0.86 -1.95
CA ASN A 370 -14.68 0.48 -1.68
C ASN A 370 -15.71 0.89 -2.74
N LEU A 371 -16.50 1.92 -2.42
CA LEU A 371 -17.39 2.52 -3.43
C LEU A 371 -16.57 3.08 -4.60
N PRO A 372 -17.10 3.02 -5.84
CA PRO A 372 -16.41 3.54 -7.01
C PRO A 372 -16.22 5.05 -6.95
N GLY A 373 -15.15 5.52 -7.59
CA GLY A 373 -14.87 6.94 -7.71
C GLY A 373 -13.92 7.50 -6.65
N SER A 374 -13.26 6.65 -5.87
CA SER A 374 -12.22 7.08 -4.90
C SER A 374 -10.83 7.25 -5.52
N GLY A 375 -10.62 6.80 -6.77
CA GLY A 375 -9.31 6.73 -7.41
C GLY A 375 -8.60 8.09 -7.56
N PHE A 376 -9.31 9.20 -7.66
CA PHE A 376 -8.70 10.52 -7.75
C PHE A 376 -7.95 10.93 -6.46
N LEU A 377 -8.32 10.37 -5.31
CA LEU A 377 -7.62 10.60 -4.04
C LEU A 377 -6.21 10.02 -4.02
N GLU A 378 -5.88 9.11 -4.92
CA GLU A 378 -4.55 8.50 -5.07
C GLU A 378 -3.57 9.41 -5.82
N SER A 379 -4.08 10.49 -6.45
CA SER A 379 -3.24 11.46 -7.15
C SER A 379 -2.24 12.11 -6.20
N PRO A 380 -0.94 12.12 -6.54
CA PRO A 380 0.06 12.85 -5.74
C PRO A 380 -0.22 14.35 -5.69
N GLY A 381 -0.95 14.91 -6.68
CA GLY A 381 -1.33 16.32 -6.72
C GLY A 381 -2.28 16.74 -5.60
N ILE A 382 -3.07 15.83 -5.01
CA ILE A 382 -4.01 16.16 -3.94
C ILE A 382 -3.32 16.34 -2.58
N LEU A 383 -2.14 15.74 -2.37
CA LEU A 383 -1.48 15.69 -1.07
C LEU A 383 -1.22 17.08 -0.46
N GLY A 384 -0.86 18.05 -1.29
CA GLY A 384 -0.63 19.43 -0.86
C GLY A 384 -1.87 20.15 -0.36
N PHE A 385 -3.07 19.72 -0.78
CA PHE A 385 -4.34 20.33 -0.39
C PHE A 385 -4.97 19.69 0.85
N LEU A 386 -4.53 18.49 1.24
CA LEU A 386 -5.14 17.75 2.36
C LEU A 386 -5.11 18.49 3.70
N PRO A 387 -4.06 19.27 4.09
CA PRO A 387 -4.08 20.02 5.34
C PRO A 387 -5.20 21.07 5.37
N ARG A 388 -5.39 21.82 4.27
CA ARG A 388 -6.47 22.82 4.14
C ARG A 388 -7.85 22.17 4.15
N LEU A 389 -7.99 21.01 3.50
CA LEU A 389 -9.23 20.24 3.49
C LEU A 389 -9.55 19.67 4.87
N ALA A 390 -8.56 19.21 5.63
CA ALA A 390 -8.75 18.72 7.00
C ALA A 390 -9.28 19.82 7.92
N GLN A 391 -8.71 21.02 7.82
CA GLN A 391 -9.21 22.17 8.58
C GLN A 391 -10.63 22.56 8.17
N ALA A 392 -10.94 22.51 6.86
CA ALA A 392 -12.24 22.95 6.36
C ALA A 392 -13.39 21.97 6.59
N LEU A 393 -13.11 20.64 6.60
CA LEU A 393 -14.12 19.58 6.69
C LEU A 393 -14.22 18.93 8.06
N LEU A 394 -13.10 18.87 8.81
CA LEU A 394 -13.04 18.18 10.10
C LEU A 394 -12.75 19.15 11.25
N ASP A 395 -12.39 20.41 10.98
CA ASP A 395 -11.83 21.36 11.94
C ASP A 395 -10.61 20.80 12.70
N GLU A 396 -9.78 20.05 12.00
CA GLU A 396 -8.62 19.38 12.57
C GLU A 396 -7.34 19.69 11.80
N THR A 397 -6.20 19.74 12.53
CA THR A 397 -4.86 19.73 11.92
C THR A 397 -4.40 18.29 11.76
N LEU A 398 -3.79 17.96 10.61
CA LEU A 398 -3.28 16.61 10.34
C LEU A 398 -2.11 16.27 11.27
N THR A 399 -2.27 15.19 12.04
CA THR A 399 -1.26 14.71 13.00
C THR A 399 -0.15 13.88 12.36
N LEU A 400 -0.43 13.23 11.24
CA LEU A 400 0.57 12.51 10.43
C LEU A 400 0.93 13.39 9.23
N PRO A 401 2.13 14.01 9.18
CA PRO A 401 2.54 14.85 8.08
C PRO A 401 2.70 14.04 6.78
N ALA A 402 2.48 14.66 5.64
CA ALA A 402 2.86 14.12 4.34
C ALA A 402 4.22 14.68 3.90
N VAL A 403 4.83 14.07 2.88
CA VAL A 403 5.91 14.72 2.14
C VAL A 403 5.41 16.01 1.54
N HIS A 404 6.25 17.03 1.53
CA HIS A 404 5.90 18.31 0.92
C HIS A 404 5.64 18.09 -0.58
N SER A 405 4.48 18.55 -1.05
CA SER A 405 4.03 18.30 -2.42
C SER A 405 3.40 19.55 -2.99
N TRP A 406 3.76 19.87 -4.23
CA TRP A 406 3.21 20.99 -5.00
C TRP A 406 2.50 20.44 -6.23
N TRP A 407 1.34 20.97 -6.52
CA TRP A 407 0.69 20.69 -7.80
C TRP A 407 1.01 21.83 -8.78
N CYS A 408 1.89 21.57 -9.73
CA CYS A 408 2.37 22.55 -10.71
C CYS A 408 1.32 22.95 -11.77
N GLY A 409 0.06 22.58 -11.59
CA GLY A 409 -1.08 23.18 -12.30
C GLY A 409 -1.43 24.60 -11.84
N GLU A 410 -0.89 25.02 -10.68
CA GLU A 410 -0.95 26.40 -10.18
C GLU A 410 0.42 27.05 -10.34
N GLN A 411 0.47 28.26 -10.95
CA GLN A 411 1.74 28.94 -11.23
C GLN A 411 2.56 29.20 -9.96
N ALA A 412 1.92 29.66 -8.89
CA ALA A 412 2.60 29.92 -7.61
C ALA A 412 3.27 28.66 -7.04
N ALA A 413 2.56 27.52 -7.08
CA ALA A 413 3.12 26.24 -6.62
C ALA A 413 4.28 25.76 -7.52
N CYS A 414 4.19 26.01 -8.82
CA CYS A 414 5.26 25.72 -9.77
C CYS A 414 6.52 26.56 -9.48
N ASP A 415 6.35 27.85 -9.24
CA ASP A 415 7.46 28.78 -8.95
C ASP A 415 8.18 28.42 -7.66
N GLU A 416 7.45 27.96 -6.63
CA GLU A 416 8.03 27.43 -5.39
C GLU A 416 8.76 26.11 -5.58
N ALA A 417 8.24 25.21 -6.43
CA ALA A 417 8.77 23.86 -6.63
C ALA A 417 10.04 23.85 -7.50
N LEU A 418 10.12 24.72 -8.51
CA LEU A 418 11.22 24.74 -9.50
C LEU A 418 12.63 24.84 -8.88
N PRO A 419 12.90 25.70 -7.87
CA PRO A 419 14.22 25.76 -7.23
C PRO A 419 14.60 24.46 -6.51
N LEU A 420 13.62 23.65 -6.11
CA LEU A 420 13.80 22.41 -5.34
C LEU A 420 13.87 21.17 -6.23
N LEU A 421 13.72 21.32 -7.54
CA LEU A 421 13.60 20.22 -8.49
C LEU A 421 14.81 19.25 -8.46
N ALA A 422 16.02 19.76 -8.18
CA ALA A 422 17.22 18.92 -8.05
C ALA A 422 17.17 17.94 -6.89
N ARG A 423 16.30 18.19 -5.88
CA ARG A 423 16.10 17.37 -4.69
C ARG A 423 14.70 16.77 -4.62
N GLY A 424 13.89 17.00 -5.64
CA GLY A 424 12.51 16.57 -5.74
C GLY A 424 12.29 15.41 -6.68
N ILE A 425 11.09 14.86 -6.64
CA ILE A 425 10.61 13.84 -7.57
C ILE A 425 9.41 14.41 -8.30
N VAL A 426 9.46 14.38 -9.63
CA VAL A 426 8.32 14.74 -10.48
C VAL A 426 7.49 13.49 -10.74
N LYS A 427 6.20 13.58 -10.43
CA LYS A 427 5.21 12.53 -10.70
C LYS A 427 4.10 13.07 -11.59
N PRO A 428 3.52 12.26 -12.50
CA PRO A 428 2.33 12.70 -13.24
C PRO A 428 1.17 12.91 -12.25
N THR A 429 0.41 13.98 -12.44
CA THR A 429 -0.79 14.27 -11.63
C THR A 429 -1.88 13.23 -11.88
N PHE A 430 -2.02 12.80 -13.12
CA PHE A 430 -2.99 11.80 -13.54
C PHE A 430 -2.27 10.53 -13.99
N PRO A 431 -2.85 9.35 -13.74
CA PRO A 431 -2.31 8.12 -14.31
C PRO A 431 -2.26 8.25 -15.82
N ALA A 432 -1.19 7.76 -16.45
CA ALA A 432 -1.09 7.71 -17.89
C ALA A 432 -2.28 6.92 -18.42
N SER A 433 -3.09 7.50 -19.29
CA SER A 433 -4.10 6.79 -20.04
C SER A 433 -3.41 5.61 -20.73
N VAL A 434 -3.80 4.39 -20.43
CA VAL A 434 -3.35 3.20 -21.16
C VAL A 434 -3.86 3.37 -22.57
N GLN A 435 -2.96 3.79 -23.48
CA GLN A 435 -3.28 3.87 -24.89
C GLN A 435 -3.83 2.51 -25.33
N ALA A 436 -4.98 2.54 -25.96
CA ALA A 436 -5.66 1.40 -26.51
C ALA A 436 -4.72 0.61 -27.42
N GLY A 437 -4.19 -0.51 -26.97
CA GLY A 437 -3.23 -1.34 -27.69
C GLY A 437 -2.63 -2.44 -26.83
N GLY A 438 -3.42 -3.14 -26.01
CA GLY A 438 -2.97 -4.30 -25.26
C GLY A 438 -3.74 -4.51 -23.97
N ALA A 439 -4.62 -5.47 -23.97
CA ALA A 439 -5.32 -5.93 -22.78
C ALA A 439 -4.36 -6.28 -21.64
N GLY A 440 -4.47 -5.62 -20.49
CA GLY A 440 -3.66 -5.98 -19.33
C GLY A 440 -3.81 -4.95 -18.21
N GLY A 441 -4.55 -5.35 -17.19
CA GLY A 441 -4.95 -4.64 -15.98
C GLY A 441 -3.92 -3.78 -15.28
N GLY A 442 -4.45 -2.71 -14.75
CA GLY A 442 -3.73 -1.67 -14.07
C GLY A 442 -3.15 -2.06 -12.72
N GLY A 443 -1.98 -1.62 -12.50
CA GLY A 443 -1.39 -1.31 -11.21
C GLY A 443 -0.56 -0.08 -11.46
N GLY A 444 -0.93 1.04 -10.85
CA GLY A 444 -0.22 2.32 -10.99
C GLY A 444 1.24 2.24 -10.56
N GLY A 445 2.06 1.62 -11.38
CA GLY A 445 3.50 1.67 -11.26
C GLY A 445 4.00 2.96 -11.88
N ALA A 446 4.51 3.87 -11.05
CA ALA A 446 5.26 5.02 -11.50
C ALA A 446 6.37 4.57 -12.46
N ARG A 447 6.27 4.93 -13.74
CA ARG A 447 7.36 4.78 -14.70
C ARG A 447 8.43 5.80 -14.36
N HIS A 448 9.58 5.36 -13.93
CA HIS A 448 10.77 6.17 -13.85
C HIS A 448 11.25 6.44 -15.28
N ALA A 449 11.29 7.70 -15.66
CA ALA A 449 12.13 8.17 -16.73
C ALA A 449 13.58 8.14 -16.20
N GLY A 450 14.30 7.06 -16.47
CA GLY A 450 15.74 6.98 -16.26
C GLY A 450 16.41 7.88 -17.29
N GLY A 451 16.73 9.11 -16.89
CA GLY A 451 17.63 9.98 -17.64
C GLY A 451 19.05 9.67 -17.25
N GLN A 452 19.86 9.20 -18.19
CA GLN A 452 21.32 9.20 -18.07
C GLN A 452 21.81 10.65 -17.94
N PRO A 453 22.87 10.95 -17.16
CA PRO A 453 23.49 12.27 -17.14
C PRO A 453 24.26 12.46 -18.45
N GLY A 454 23.68 13.21 -19.39
CA GLY A 454 24.36 13.50 -20.65
C GLY A 454 23.47 13.87 -21.82
N ALA A 455 22.25 14.32 -21.65
CA ALA A 455 21.43 14.82 -22.76
C ALA A 455 21.09 16.31 -22.57
N ALA A 456 21.56 17.07 -23.54
CA ALA A 456 21.46 18.51 -23.70
C ALA A 456 20.05 19.09 -23.47
N ARG A 457 20.04 20.27 -22.88
CA ARG A 457 18.91 21.20 -22.82
C ARG A 457 18.19 21.26 -24.18
N ARG A 458 16.96 20.80 -24.23
CA ARG A 458 15.98 21.22 -25.25
C ARG A 458 15.02 22.18 -24.58
N GLU A 459 15.09 23.43 -24.98
CA GLU A 459 14.08 24.44 -24.64
C GLU A 459 12.71 24.01 -25.18
N PRO A 460 11.62 24.24 -24.44
CA PRO A 460 10.28 23.97 -24.95
C PRO A 460 9.99 24.90 -26.14
N GLU A 461 9.45 24.35 -27.18
CA GLU A 461 9.10 25.01 -28.47
C GLU A 461 8.18 26.25 -28.34
N ALA A 462 7.51 26.40 -27.21
CA ALA A 462 6.66 27.55 -26.91
C ALA A 462 7.41 28.89 -26.68
N ALA A 463 8.74 28.85 -26.48
CA ALA A 463 9.54 30.05 -26.27
C ALA A 463 10.06 30.64 -27.60
N ARG A 464 10.03 29.90 -28.71
CA ARG A 464 10.49 30.37 -30.02
C ARG A 464 9.48 31.23 -30.80
N ALA A 465 8.19 31.12 -30.49
CA ALA A 465 7.13 31.85 -31.20
C ALA A 465 6.97 33.30 -30.78
N ARG A 466 7.65 33.78 -29.75
CA ARG A 466 7.56 35.17 -29.26
C ARG A 466 8.77 36.09 -29.59
N ARG A 467 9.71 35.63 -30.40
CA ARG A 467 10.88 36.45 -30.84
C ARG A 467 10.95 36.68 -32.34
N ALA A 468 9.90 36.36 -33.09
CA ALA A 468 9.78 36.72 -34.50
C ALA A 468 8.41 37.36 -34.70
N GLY A 469 8.35 38.67 -34.38
CA GLY A 469 7.21 39.54 -34.59
C GLY A 469 7.53 40.85 -33.96
#